data_32c6afa6e949996b021abc91cf269189
#
_entry.id   32c6afa6e949996b021abc91cf269189
#
_cell.length_a   1.000
_cell.length_b   1.000
_cell.length_c   1.000
_cell.angle_alpha   90.00
_cell.angle_beta   90.00
_cell.angle_gamma   90.00
#
_symmetry.space_group_name_H-M   'P 1'
#
loop_
_entity.id
_entity.type
_entity.pdbx_description
1 polymer ?
#
loop_
_entity_poly.entity_id
_entity_poly.type
_entity_poly.pdbx_seq_one_letter_code
_entity_poly.pdbx_strand_id
1 'polypeptide(L)'
;LYFNREVNMEKDWKLFKKKLGGWQEAYMDRLIEEYKDILNSDASSFDKYCTLRKKIYDDYKSPGVLARDVSRSNMFIILLGLLRDEAITMDDLDGFSDELKEDLQQLLK
;
A
#
# COMPACT_ATOMS: atom_id res chain seq x y z
N LEU A 1 -21.57 -19.43 -10.33
CA LEU A 1 -20.22 -18.98 -10.68
C LEU A 1 -20.14 -17.46 -10.79
N TYR A 2 -20.90 -16.90 -11.72
CA TYR A 2 -20.95 -15.46 -11.93
C TYR A 2 -21.47 -14.73 -10.69
N PHE A 3 -22.54 -15.25 -10.10
CA PHE A 3 -23.16 -14.69 -8.91
C PHE A 3 -22.17 -14.69 -7.73
N ASN A 4 -21.42 -15.79 -7.54
CA ASN A 4 -20.45 -15.90 -6.45
C ASN A 4 -19.31 -14.89 -6.64
N ARG A 5 -18.89 -14.66 -7.88
CA ARG A 5 -17.84 -13.67 -8.17
C ARG A 5 -18.28 -12.26 -7.76
N GLU A 6 -19.51 -11.88 -8.10
CA GLU A 6 -20.03 -10.56 -7.73
C GLU A 6 -20.15 -10.41 -6.21
N VAL A 7 -20.61 -11.42 -5.51
CA VAL A 7 -20.72 -11.41 -4.06
C VAL A 7 -19.33 -11.27 -3.43
N ASN A 8 -18.35 -12.02 -3.94
CA ASN A 8 -16.97 -11.94 -3.44
C ASN A 8 -16.34 -10.58 -3.71
N MET A 9 -16.59 -10.00 -4.87
CA MET A 9 -16.06 -8.68 -5.20
C MET A 9 -16.63 -7.60 -4.27
N GLU A 10 -17.91 -7.66 -3.96
CA GLU A 10 -18.53 -6.69 -3.06
C GLU A 10 -18.02 -6.87 -1.63
N LYS A 11 -17.86 -8.10 -1.19
CA LYS A 11 -17.29 -8.41 0.11
C LYS A 11 -15.85 -7.89 0.23
N ASP A 12 -15.04 -8.14 -0.80
CA ASP A 12 -13.66 -7.68 -0.85
C ASP A 12 -13.60 -6.15 -0.83
N TRP A 13 -14.48 -5.48 -1.58
CA TRP A 13 -14.53 -4.02 -1.62
C TRP A 13 -14.85 -3.42 -0.24
N LYS A 14 -15.83 -3.99 0.46
CA LYS A 14 -16.18 -3.52 1.80
C LYS A 14 -15.02 -3.67 2.77
N LEU A 15 -14.34 -4.81 2.70
CA LEU A 15 -13.20 -5.09 3.55
C LEU A 15 -12.02 -4.16 3.24
N PHE A 16 -11.78 -3.93 1.94
CA PHE A 16 -10.73 -3.02 1.49
C PHE A 16 -10.95 -1.60 2.02
N LYS A 17 -12.16 -1.07 1.89
CA LYS A 17 -12.47 0.27 2.40
C LYS A 17 -12.23 0.37 3.90
N LYS A 18 -12.52 -0.70 4.61
CA LYS A 18 -12.35 -0.74 6.06
C LYS A 18 -10.87 -0.75 6.47
N LYS A 19 -10.03 -1.41 5.69
CA LYS A 19 -8.63 -1.66 6.07
C LYS A 19 -7.64 -0.66 5.51
N LEU A 20 -7.96 0.00 4.41
CA LEU A 20 -6.99 0.84 3.69
C LEU A 20 -6.35 1.91 4.59
N GLY A 21 -7.16 2.65 5.34
CA GLY A 21 -6.65 3.73 6.19
C GLY A 21 -5.65 3.24 7.22
N GLY A 22 -5.92 2.12 7.86
CA GLY A 22 -5.02 1.52 8.84
C GLY A 22 -3.72 1.04 8.21
N TRP A 23 -3.79 0.45 7.02
CA TRP A 23 -2.59 0.03 6.29
C TRP A 23 -1.71 1.23 5.93
N GLN A 24 -2.33 2.31 5.47
CA GLN A 24 -1.60 3.54 5.12
C GLN A 24 -0.92 4.15 6.35
N GLU A 25 -1.64 4.19 7.47
CA GLU A 25 -1.08 4.74 8.70
C GLU A 25 0.13 3.93 9.17
N ALA A 26 0.03 2.60 9.15
CA ALA A 26 1.12 1.73 9.54
C ALA A 26 2.33 1.88 8.60
N TYR A 27 2.08 2.01 7.31
CA TYR A 27 3.15 2.21 6.33
C TYR A 27 3.85 3.54 6.56
N MET A 28 3.08 4.61 6.76
CA MET A 28 3.66 5.94 7.02
C MET A 28 4.44 5.98 8.33
N ASP A 29 4.01 5.23 9.35
CA ASP A 29 4.79 5.11 10.59
C ASP A 29 6.18 4.55 10.30
N ARG A 30 6.28 3.53 9.44
CA ARG A 30 7.59 2.96 9.06
C ARG A 30 8.42 3.96 8.27
N LEU A 31 7.79 4.69 7.34
CA LEU A 31 8.49 5.72 6.56
C LEU A 31 9.05 6.82 7.46
N ILE A 32 8.28 7.24 8.47
CA ILE A 32 8.71 8.26 9.41
C ILE A 32 9.97 7.82 10.18
N GLU A 33 10.04 6.54 10.55
CA GLU A 33 11.24 6.01 11.19
C GLU A 33 12.45 6.07 10.24
N GLU A 34 12.25 5.78 8.95
CA GLU A 34 13.31 5.91 7.95
C GLU A 34 13.75 7.38 7.81
N TYR A 35 12.81 8.33 7.88
CA TYR A 35 13.12 9.76 7.82
C TYR A 35 13.94 10.19 9.02
N LYS A 36 13.62 9.67 10.21
CA LYS A 36 14.41 9.95 11.42
C LYS A 36 15.86 9.48 11.26
N ASP A 37 16.06 8.31 10.65
CA ASP A 37 17.38 7.78 10.41
C ASP A 37 18.18 8.70 9.48
N ILE A 38 17.56 9.27 8.46
CA ILE A 38 18.21 10.23 7.57
C ILE A 38 18.62 11.46 8.36
N LEU A 39 17.72 11.99 9.18
CA LEU A 39 17.99 13.20 9.97
C LEU A 39 19.05 12.98 11.04
N ASN A 40 19.17 11.76 11.55
CA ASN A 40 20.16 11.41 12.57
C ASN A 40 21.48 10.89 12.00
N SER A 41 21.66 10.87 10.69
CA SER A 41 22.89 10.44 10.05
C SER A 41 24.01 11.47 10.25
N ASP A 42 25.25 11.06 9.92
CA ASP A 42 26.41 11.95 9.99
C ASP A 42 26.59 12.85 8.78
N ALA A 43 25.67 12.81 7.83
CA ALA A 43 25.75 13.61 6.62
C ALA A 43 25.62 15.11 6.93
N SER A 44 26.05 15.96 5.99
CA SER A 44 25.87 17.40 6.11
C SER A 44 24.39 17.78 6.13
N SER A 45 24.09 18.98 6.63
CA SER A 45 22.69 19.46 6.63
C SER A 45 22.12 19.53 5.23
N PHE A 46 22.91 19.96 4.24
CA PHE A 46 22.45 20.01 2.86
C PHE A 46 22.12 18.61 2.33
N ASP A 47 23.00 17.65 2.58
CA ASP A 47 22.79 16.28 2.12
C ASP A 47 21.58 15.65 2.79
N LYS A 48 21.40 15.86 4.09
CA LYS A 48 20.21 15.38 4.80
C LYS A 48 18.93 15.95 4.19
N TYR A 49 18.93 17.26 3.92
CA TYR A 49 17.77 17.93 3.34
C TYR A 49 17.43 17.36 1.97
N CYS A 50 18.43 17.23 1.10
CA CYS A 50 18.21 16.71 -0.25
C CYS A 50 17.76 15.26 -0.24
N THR A 51 18.39 14.44 0.58
CA THR A 51 18.04 13.00 0.71
C THR A 51 16.63 12.85 1.20
N LEU A 52 16.26 13.59 2.25
CA LEU A 52 14.91 13.52 2.82
C LEU A 52 13.85 13.99 1.81
N ARG A 53 14.12 15.10 1.13
CA ARG A 53 13.20 15.67 0.15
C ARG A 53 12.90 14.66 -0.97
N LYS A 54 13.97 14.03 -1.51
CA LYS A 54 13.83 13.05 -2.58
C LYS A 54 13.04 11.84 -2.10
N LYS A 55 13.36 11.35 -0.90
CA LYS A 55 12.67 10.20 -0.33
C LYS A 55 11.18 10.48 -0.12
N ILE A 56 10.84 11.63 0.45
CA ILE A 56 9.43 12.01 0.65
C ILE A 56 8.72 12.11 -0.68
N TYR A 57 9.36 12.70 -1.68
CA TYR A 57 8.79 12.83 -3.02
C TYR A 57 8.48 11.45 -3.62
N ASP A 58 9.44 10.51 -3.52
CA ASP A 58 9.26 9.17 -4.07
C ASP A 58 8.21 8.39 -3.28
N ASP A 59 8.23 8.49 -1.96
CA ASP A 59 7.28 7.78 -1.09
C ASP A 59 5.84 8.26 -1.30
N TYR A 60 5.65 9.54 -1.58
CA TYR A 60 4.33 10.14 -1.79
C TYR A 60 3.61 9.54 -2.99
N LYS A 61 4.34 8.95 -3.93
CA LYS A 61 3.74 8.31 -5.11
C LYS A 61 3.11 6.96 -4.78
N SER A 62 3.44 6.37 -3.64
CA SER A 62 2.91 5.07 -3.25
C SER A 62 1.46 5.17 -2.80
N PRO A 63 0.60 4.20 -3.17
CA PRO A 63 -0.76 4.12 -2.61
C PRO A 63 -0.75 3.87 -1.10
N GLY A 64 0.39 3.45 -0.52
CA GLY A 64 0.56 3.35 0.92
C GLY A 64 0.57 4.70 1.62
N VAL A 65 0.85 5.78 0.89
CA VAL A 65 0.77 7.16 1.39
C VAL A 65 -0.50 7.82 0.90
N LEU A 66 -0.73 7.79 -0.42
CA LEU A 66 -1.91 8.42 -1.01
C LEU A 66 -2.46 7.53 -2.13
N ALA A 67 -3.66 6.99 -1.94
CA ALA A 67 -4.35 6.24 -2.98
C ALA A 67 -5.31 7.19 -3.70
N ARG A 68 -5.22 7.23 -5.03
CA ARG A 68 -6.08 8.08 -5.86
C ARG A 68 -7.18 7.23 -6.48
N ASP A 69 -8.34 7.88 -6.70
CA ASP A 69 -9.49 7.25 -7.34
C ASP A 69 -9.84 5.91 -6.68
N VAL A 70 -10.01 5.93 -5.37
CA VAL A 70 -10.38 4.74 -4.59
C VAL A 70 -11.80 4.35 -5.00
N SER A 71 -11.91 3.28 -5.77
CA SER A 71 -13.17 2.79 -6.33
C SER A 71 -13.11 1.28 -6.48
N ARG A 72 -14.27 0.67 -6.70
CA ARG A 72 -14.34 -0.77 -6.93
C ARG A 72 -13.46 -1.20 -8.10
N SER A 73 -13.48 -0.43 -9.18
CA SER A 73 -12.70 -0.76 -10.37
C SER A 73 -11.20 -0.61 -10.17
N ASN A 74 -10.76 0.23 -9.23
CA ASN A 74 -9.35 0.47 -8.99
C ASN A 74 -8.81 -0.31 -7.79
N MET A 75 -9.67 -1.00 -7.05
CA MET A 75 -9.24 -1.75 -5.86
C MET A 75 -8.09 -2.71 -6.16
N PHE A 76 -8.19 -3.47 -7.23
CA PHE A 76 -7.19 -4.49 -7.57
C PHE A 76 -5.83 -3.83 -7.81
N ILE A 77 -5.78 -2.75 -8.59
CA ILE A 77 -4.52 -2.10 -8.92
C ILE A 77 -3.92 -1.39 -7.69
N ILE A 78 -4.77 -0.86 -6.81
CA ILE A 78 -4.30 -0.26 -5.55
C ILE A 78 -3.69 -1.34 -4.65
N LEU A 79 -4.37 -2.48 -4.50
CA LEU A 79 -3.83 -3.60 -3.71
C LEU A 79 -2.51 -4.10 -4.28
N LEU A 80 -2.41 -4.20 -5.60
CA LEU A 80 -1.18 -4.61 -6.26
C LEU A 80 -0.03 -3.63 -5.95
N GLY A 81 -0.31 -2.34 -6.01
CA GLY A 81 0.68 -1.31 -5.66
C GLY A 81 1.11 -1.38 -4.20
N LEU A 82 0.16 -1.59 -3.29
CA LEU A 82 0.46 -1.74 -1.86
C LEU A 82 1.37 -2.94 -1.60
N LEU A 83 1.12 -4.05 -2.28
CA LEU A 83 1.95 -5.25 -2.16
C LEU A 83 3.34 -5.03 -2.75
N ARG A 84 3.43 -4.41 -3.92
CA ARG A 84 4.72 -4.14 -4.58
C ARG A 84 5.59 -3.19 -3.77
N ASP A 85 4.98 -2.21 -3.13
CA ASP A 85 5.70 -1.24 -2.29
C ASP A 85 5.93 -1.76 -0.88
N GLU A 86 5.50 -2.99 -0.60
CA GLU A 86 5.61 -3.62 0.72
C GLU A 86 4.90 -2.83 1.82
N ALA A 87 3.88 -2.06 1.44
CA ALA A 87 3.00 -1.40 2.40
C ALA A 87 2.14 -2.43 3.14
N ILE A 88 1.78 -3.51 2.44
CA ILE A 88 1.09 -4.67 3.01
C ILE A 88 1.75 -5.94 2.50
N THR A 89 1.44 -7.05 3.15
CA THR A 89 1.86 -8.39 2.73
C THR A 89 0.63 -9.23 2.38
N MET A 90 0.86 -10.40 1.80
CA MET A 90 -0.25 -11.32 1.52
C MET A 90 -0.98 -11.73 2.80
N ASP A 91 -0.29 -11.78 3.94
CA ASP A 91 -0.92 -12.09 5.22
C ASP A 91 -1.95 -11.03 5.63
N ASP A 92 -1.73 -9.77 5.23
CA ASP A 92 -2.66 -8.69 5.50
C ASP A 92 -3.99 -8.86 4.75
N LEU A 93 -4.01 -9.72 3.75
CA LEU A 93 -5.20 -9.98 2.94
C LEU A 93 -6.08 -11.09 3.52
N ASP A 94 -5.84 -11.47 4.76
CA ASP A 94 -6.71 -12.42 5.44
C ASP A 94 -8.15 -11.90 5.43
N GLY A 95 -9.08 -12.78 5.08
CA GLY A 95 -10.49 -12.41 4.94
C GLY A 95 -10.91 -11.99 3.54
N PHE A 96 -9.95 -11.70 2.65
CA PHE A 96 -10.28 -11.45 1.24
C PHE A 96 -10.50 -12.77 0.52
N SER A 97 -11.21 -12.71 -0.62
CA SER A 97 -11.51 -13.91 -1.39
C SER A 97 -10.24 -14.57 -1.93
N ASP A 98 -10.29 -15.90 -2.06
CA ASP A 98 -9.15 -16.65 -2.60
C ASP A 98 -8.88 -16.26 -4.05
N GLU A 99 -9.93 -15.99 -4.83
CA GLU A 99 -9.78 -15.55 -6.22
C GLU A 99 -8.94 -14.28 -6.31
N LEU A 100 -9.25 -13.28 -5.49
CA LEU A 100 -8.52 -12.02 -5.48
C LEU A 100 -7.05 -12.25 -5.10
N LYS A 101 -6.82 -13.06 -4.05
CA LYS A 101 -5.45 -13.34 -3.59
C LYS A 101 -4.63 -14.08 -4.64
N GLU A 102 -5.24 -15.04 -5.34
CA GLU A 102 -4.56 -15.77 -6.41
C GLU A 102 -4.20 -14.85 -7.57
N ASP A 103 -5.12 -13.98 -7.98
CA ASP A 103 -4.87 -13.04 -9.06
C ASP A 103 -3.73 -12.09 -8.73
N LEU A 104 -3.70 -11.60 -7.49
CA LEU A 104 -2.61 -10.73 -7.03
C LEU A 104 -1.27 -11.46 -7.02
N GLN A 105 -1.24 -12.70 -6.52
CA GLN A 105 0.00 -13.49 -6.50
C GLN A 105 0.54 -13.75 -7.88
N GLN A 106 -0.33 -13.98 -8.87
CA GLN A 106 0.08 -14.19 -10.25
C GLN A 106 0.87 -12.98 -10.78
N LEU A 107 0.41 -11.78 -10.48
CA LEU A 107 1.04 -10.56 -11.00
C LEU A 107 2.29 -10.15 -10.21
N LEU A 108 2.46 -10.68 -9.01
CA LEU A 108 3.65 -10.38 -8.19
C LEU A 108 4.86 -11.26 -8.56
N LYS A 109 4.63 -12.33 -9.29
CA LYS A 109 5.72 -13.16 -9.80
C LYS A 109 6.43 -12.44 -10.94
#